data_6a392c2e30fadc5def02812ae289d249
#
_entry.id   6a392c2e30fadc5def02812ae289d249
#
_cell.length_a   1.000
_cell.length_b   1.000
_cell.length_c   1.000
_cell.angle_alpha   90.00
_cell.angle_beta   90.00
_cell.angle_gamma   90.00
#
_symmetry.space_group_name_H-M   'P 1'
#
loop_
_entity.id
_entity.type
_entity.pdbx_description
1 polymer ?
#
loop_
_entity_poly.entity_id
_entity_poly.type
_entity_poly.pdbx_seq_one_letter_code
_entity_poly.pdbx_strand_id
1 'polypeptide(L)'
;MIIERVKETFAVEGATEAIDGIAFHWYSGDHFEALAHVRKLYPDKEIIFTEGCVEYSRFSTVNQVAHAEMYAHDIIGDLKAGMNGFLDWNLILDEKG
;
A
#
# COMPACT_ATOMS: atom_id res chain seq x y z
N MET A 1 3.83 -8.87 9.26
CA MET A 1 3.96 -8.51 7.81
C MET A 1 2.60 -8.64 7.12
N ILE A 2 2.42 -8.09 5.92
CA ILE A 2 1.15 -8.17 5.18
C ILE A 2 0.72 -9.62 4.93
N ILE A 3 1.64 -10.50 4.57
CA ILE A 3 1.35 -11.91 4.24
C ILE A 3 0.68 -12.64 5.40
N GLU A 4 1.22 -12.53 6.60
CA GLU A 4 0.68 -13.19 7.79
C GLU A 4 -0.72 -12.67 8.10
N ARG A 5 -0.91 -11.35 8.09
CA ARG A 5 -2.20 -10.70 8.34
C ARG A 5 -3.27 -11.17 7.36
N VAL A 6 -2.93 -11.20 6.08
CA VAL A 6 -3.87 -11.64 5.04
C VAL A 6 -4.23 -13.11 5.20
N LYS A 7 -3.24 -13.98 5.47
CA LYS A 7 -3.48 -15.41 5.71
C LYS A 7 -4.35 -15.65 6.94
N GLU A 8 -4.09 -14.96 8.03
CA GLU A 8 -4.88 -15.06 9.27
C GLU A 8 -6.33 -14.61 9.02
N THR A 9 -6.51 -13.51 8.30
CA THR A 9 -7.85 -12.99 7.97
C THR A 9 -8.62 -13.97 7.11
N PHE A 10 -8.03 -14.47 6.04
CA PHE A 10 -8.71 -15.39 5.12
C PHE A 10 -8.81 -16.84 5.63
N ALA A 11 -8.15 -17.18 6.75
CA ALA A 11 -8.35 -18.44 7.44
C ALA A 11 -9.66 -18.48 8.25
N VAL A 12 -10.28 -17.33 8.48
CA VAL A 12 -11.59 -17.28 9.13
C VAL A 12 -12.65 -17.79 8.17
N GLU A 13 -13.52 -18.67 8.64
CA GLU A 13 -14.60 -19.24 7.83
C GLU A 13 -15.51 -18.16 7.25
N GLY A 14 -15.75 -18.18 5.95
CA GLY A 14 -16.55 -17.19 5.23
C GLY A 14 -15.85 -15.88 4.89
N ALA A 15 -14.63 -15.64 5.39
CA ALA A 15 -13.91 -14.39 5.14
C ALA A 15 -13.53 -14.22 3.66
N THR A 16 -13.17 -15.31 3.00
CA THR A 16 -12.78 -15.27 1.59
C THR A 16 -13.94 -14.85 0.69
N GLU A 17 -15.16 -15.22 1.03
CA GLU A 17 -16.37 -14.87 0.30
C GLU A 17 -16.86 -13.46 0.64
N ALA A 18 -16.62 -13.00 1.87
CA ALA A 18 -17.12 -11.72 2.38
C ALA A 18 -16.20 -10.54 2.09
N ILE A 19 -14.92 -10.77 1.78
CA ILE A 19 -13.92 -9.72 1.59
C ILE A 19 -13.51 -9.65 0.11
N ASP A 20 -13.73 -8.52 -0.53
CA ASP A 20 -13.43 -8.31 -1.95
C ASP A 20 -11.96 -7.96 -2.21
N GLY A 21 -11.27 -7.40 -1.23
CA GLY A 21 -9.90 -6.93 -1.44
C GLY A 21 -9.08 -6.72 -0.18
N ILE A 22 -7.85 -6.32 -0.40
CA ILE A 22 -6.82 -6.11 0.61
C ILE A 22 -6.32 -4.68 0.47
N ALA A 23 -6.32 -3.93 1.57
CA ALA A 23 -5.77 -2.59 1.64
C ALA A 23 -4.40 -2.60 2.33
N PHE A 24 -3.50 -1.75 1.86
CA PHE A 24 -2.17 -1.60 2.46
C PHE A 24 -1.66 -0.15 2.37
N HIS A 25 -0.61 0.14 3.13
CA HIS A 25 0.08 1.43 3.20
C HIS A 25 1.60 1.23 3.08
N TRP A 26 2.35 2.29 2.81
CA TRP A 26 3.81 2.24 2.61
C TRP A 26 4.68 2.47 3.85
N TYR A 27 4.09 2.78 4.99
CA TYR A 27 4.84 3.27 6.17
C TYR A 27 5.82 2.28 6.80
N SER A 28 5.79 1.02 6.41
CA SER A 28 6.73 -0.01 6.86
C SER A 28 7.87 -0.27 5.88
N GLY A 29 7.92 0.43 4.76
CA GLY A 29 8.92 0.29 3.70
C GLY A 29 8.46 -0.52 2.49
N ASP A 30 9.34 -0.63 1.50
CA ASP A 30 9.07 -1.34 0.25
C ASP A 30 8.94 -2.84 0.48
N HIS A 31 7.76 -3.37 0.26
CA HIS A 31 7.46 -4.79 0.42
C HIS A 31 6.85 -5.41 -0.85
N PHE A 32 7.36 -5.02 -2.03
CA PHE A 32 6.85 -5.44 -3.33
C PHE A 32 6.79 -6.97 -3.50
N GLU A 33 7.81 -7.69 -3.01
CA GLU A 33 7.82 -9.14 -3.06
C GLU A 33 6.70 -9.77 -2.22
N ALA A 34 6.43 -9.19 -1.04
CA ALA A 34 5.34 -9.63 -0.19
C ALA A 34 3.99 -9.39 -0.85
N LEU A 35 3.82 -8.25 -1.51
CA LEU A 35 2.61 -7.92 -2.26
C LEU A 35 2.41 -8.86 -3.45
N ALA A 36 3.46 -9.14 -4.21
CA ALA A 36 3.43 -10.11 -5.30
C ALA A 36 3.08 -11.52 -4.82
N HIS A 37 3.54 -11.90 -3.62
CA HIS A 37 3.17 -13.17 -3.01
C HIS A 37 1.69 -13.22 -2.62
N VAL A 38 1.16 -12.16 -2.03
CA VAL A 38 -0.28 -12.03 -1.73
C VAL A 38 -1.11 -12.12 -2.99
N ARG A 39 -0.70 -11.48 -4.08
CA ARG A 39 -1.38 -11.57 -5.40
C ARG A 39 -1.44 -13.01 -5.91
N LYS A 40 -0.38 -13.78 -5.73
CA LYS A 40 -0.36 -15.21 -6.13
C LYS A 40 -1.29 -16.08 -5.29
N LEU A 41 -1.37 -15.80 -4.00
CA LEU A 41 -2.22 -16.56 -3.08
C LEU A 41 -3.72 -16.26 -3.28
N TYR A 42 -4.04 -15.02 -3.61
CA TYR A 42 -5.42 -14.52 -3.72
C TYR A 42 -5.62 -13.76 -5.04
N PRO A 43 -5.60 -14.47 -6.19
CA PRO A 43 -5.62 -13.84 -7.51
C PRO A 43 -6.94 -13.09 -7.81
N ASP A 44 -8.03 -13.49 -7.15
CA ASP A 44 -9.36 -12.91 -7.35
C ASP A 44 -9.65 -11.70 -6.45
N LYS A 45 -8.72 -11.35 -5.55
CA LYS A 45 -8.90 -10.24 -4.63
C LYS A 45 -8.30 -8.95 -5.19
N GLU A 46 -8.99 -7.84 -4.99
CA GLU A 46 -8.41 -6.53 -5.27
C GLU A 46 -7.29 -6.22 -4.26
N ILE A 47 -6.24 -5.57 -4.73
CA ILE A 47 -5.15 -5.09 -3.90
C ILE A 47 -5.03 -3.58 -4.12
N ILE A 48 -5.30 -2.81 -3.08
CA ILE A 48 -5.39 -1.36 -3.19
C ILE A 48 -4.50 -0.71 -2.14
N PHE A 49 -3.63 0.18 -2.60
CA PHE A 49 -2.94 1.12 -1.73
C PHE A 49 -3.96 2.18 -1.29
N THR A 50 -4.18 2.34 0.00
CA THR A 50 -5.27 3.19 0.49
C THR A 50 -4.81 4.40 1.29
N GLU A 51 -3.53 4.51 1.60
CA GLU A 51 -2.98 5.64 2.30
C GLU A 51 -1.47 5.74 2.15
N GLY A 52 -0.96 6.92 1.81
CA GLY A 52 0.44 7.25 1.89
C GLY A 52 0.65 8.75 1.83
N CYS A 53 1.61 9.25 2.58
CA CYS A 53 2.10 10.61 2.48
C CYS A 53 3.58 10.66 2.86
N VAL A 54 4.27 11.70 2.40
CA VAL A 54 5.61 12.03 2.88
C VAL A 54 5.47 12.80 4.18
N GLU A 55 5.78 12.15 5.29
CA GLU A 55 5.66 12.73 6.62
C GLU A 55 6.69 13.84 6.84
N TYR A 56 6.27 15.08 7.01
CA TYR A 56 7.16 16.22 7.26
C TYR A 56 8.00 16.10 8.53
N SER A 57 7.54 15.34 9.51
CA SER A 57 8.30 15.03 10.72
C SER A 57 9.53 14.15 10.48
N ARG A 58 9.54 13.39 9.39
CA ARG A 58 10.60 12.42 9.05
C ARG A 58 11.44 12.85 7.85
N PHE A 59 10.91 13.70 6.98
CA PHE A 59 11.55 14.10 5.74
C PHE A 59 11.64 15.62 5.63
N SER A 60 12.77 16.12 5.12
CA SER A 60 12.94 17.54 4.84
C SER A 60 11.98 17.99 3.74
N THR A 61 11.34 19.13 3.93
CA THR A 61 10.47 19.78 2.93
C THR A 61 11.24 20.43 1.78
N VAL A 62 12.57 20.46 1.85
CA VAL A 62 13.43 21.20 0.90
C VAL A 62 13.56 20.48 -0.44
N ASN A 63 13.49 19.16 -0.48
CA ASN A 63 13.67 18.38 -1.72
C ASN A 63 12.36 17.74 -2.19
N GLN A 64 11.49 18.54 -2.76
CA GLN A 64 10.21 18.07 -3.28
C GLN A 64 10.33 17.10 -4.46
N VAL A 65 11.43 17.18 -5.24
CA VAL A 65 11.68 16.24 -6.34
C VAL A 65 11.94 14.84 -5.79
N ALA A 66 12.76 14.70 -4.75
CA ALA A 66 12.98 13.41 -4.10
C ALA A 66 11.69 12.80 -3.53
N HIS A 67 10.78 13.64 -2.99
CA HIS A 67 9.48 13.19 -2.52
C HIS A 67 8.60 12.68 -3.67
N ALA A 68 8.60 13.37 -4.80
CA ALA A 68 7.89 12.92 -6.00
C ALA A 68 8.47 11.60 -6.54
N GLU A 69 9.79 11.43 -6.49
CA GLU A 69 10.45 10.17 -6.86
C GLU A 69 10.08 9.01 -5.92
N MET A 70 9.89 9.26 -4.62
CA MET A 70 9.37 8.24 -3.68
C MET A 70 7.99 7.74 -4.12
N TYR A 71 7.08 8.63 -4.46
CA TYR A 71 5.76 8.25 -4.97
C TYR A 71 5.86 7.45 -6.27
N ALA A 72 6.66 7.91 -7.21
CA ALA A 72 6.84 7.20 -8.49
C ALA A 72 7.43 5.80 -8.28
N HIS A 73 8.42 5.67 -7.41
CA HIS A 73 9.04 4.39 -7.07
C HIS A 73 8.02 3.42 -6.47
N ASP A 74 7.26 3.87 -5.49
CA ASP A 74 6.27 3.06 -4.79
C ASP A 74 5.14 2.62 -5.73
N ILE A 75 4.52 3.56 -6.43
CA ILE A 75 3.42 3.28 -7.37
C ILE A 75 3.86 2.28 -8.45
N ILE A 76 5.04 2.47 -9.05
CA ILE A 76 5.54 1.57 -10.09
C ILE A 76 5.85 0.18 -9.51
N GLY A 77 6.47 0.12 -8.34
CA GLY A 77 6.79 -1.13 -7.65
C GLY A 77 5.54 -1.92 -7.30
N ASP A 78 4.54 -1.26 -6.74
CA ASP A 78 3.27 -1.86 -6.34
C ASP A 78 2.43 -2.32 -7.54
N LEU A 79 2.37 -1.55 -8.61
CA LEU A 79 1.70 -1.95 -9.86
C LEU A 79 2.35 -3.20 -10.46
N LYS A 80 3.67 -3.28 -10.46
CA LYS A 80 4.40 -4.47 -10.90
C LYS A 80 4.13 -5.69 -10.01
N ALA A 81 3.92 -5.46 -8.72
CA ALA A 81 3.60 -6.49 -7.75
C ALA A 81 2.14 -6.96 -7.82
N GLY A 82 1.29 -6.27 -8.56
CA GLY A 82 -0.10 -6.65 -8.79
C GLY A 82 -1.14 -5.78 -8.09
N MET A 83 -0.78 -4.58 -7.63
CA MET A 83 -1.74 -3.59 -7.15
C MET A 83 -2.75 -3.21 -8.24
N ASN A 84 -4.00 -3.02 -7.86
CA ASN A 84 -5.10 -2.63 -8.75
C ASN A 84 -5.39 -1.12 -8.70
N GLY A 85 -5.13 -0.47 -7.59
CA GLY A 85 -5.43 0.94 -7.42
C GLY A 85 -4.61 1.60 -6.33
N PHE A 86 -4.46 2.92 -6.46
CA PHE A 86 -3.72 3.77 -5.54
C PHE A 86 -4.59 4.94 -5.09
N LEU A 87 -4.70 5.13 -3.78
CA LEU A 87 -5.36 6.26 -3.15
C LEU A 87 -4.36 6.95 -2.22
N ASP A 88 -4.11 8.21 -2.48
CA ASP A 88 -3.23 9.00 -1.63
C ASP A 88 -3.94 9.40 -0.33
N TRP A 89 -3.18 9.90 0.67
CA TRP A 89 -3.76 10.37 1.91
C TRP A 89 -4.65 11.58 1.65
N ASN A 90 -4.22 12.78 1.88
CA ASN A 90 -5.01 13.97 1.64
C ASN A 90 -4.46 14.80 0.49
N LEU A 91 -5.33 15.32 -0.36
CA LEU A 91 -4.94 16.22 -1.45
C LEU A 91 -4.35 17.55 -0.92
N ILE A 92 -4.91 18.03 0.18
CA ILE A 92 -4.48 19.26 0.84
C ILE A 92 -4.41 19.01 2.33
N LEU A 93 -3.29 19.39 2.94
CA LEU A 93 -3.06 19.35 4.38
C LEU A 93 -2.77 20.77 4.87
N ASP A 94 -3.14 21.07 6.11
CA ASP A 94 -2.70 22.28 6.78
C ASP A 94 -1.34 22.07 7.46
N GLU A 95 -0.86 23.06 8.18
CA GLU A 95 0.45 23.03 8.86
C GLU A 95 0.54 22.02 10.02
N LYS A 96 -0.56 21.39 10.36
CA LYS A 96 -0.63 20.36 11.43
C LYS A 96 -0.78 18.95 10.87
N GLY A 97 -0.95 18.81 9.58
CA GLY A 97 -1.06 17.53 8.86
C GLY A 97 -2.48 17.03 8.69
#